data_8c7cbb17dac3a5c98277a0033d5ab511
#
_entry.id   8c7cbb17dac3a5c98277a0033d5ab511
#
_cell.length_a   1.000
_cell.length_b   1.000
_cell.length_c   1.000
_cell.angle_alpha   90.00
_cell.angle_beta   90.00
_cell.angle_gamma   90.00
#
_symmetry.space_group_name_H-M   'P 1'
#
loop_
_entity.id
_entity.type
_entity.pdbx_description
1 polymer ?
#
loop_
_entity_poly.entity_id
_entity_poly.type
_entity_poly.pdbx_seq_one_letter_code
_entity_poly.pdbx_strand_id
1 'polypeptide(L)'
;MDELRRLIADDMKSVDQFIQKQLHSEVELINQLGHYIVDSGGKRLRPALLLLCARALGYTGSHHIDLAAVIEFIHTATLLHDDVVDDSTMRRGRETANLLWGNEASVLVGDFLYSRAFQMMMGIHNMRVMEILSDATNTIAEGEVLQLLNRHDPETTESRYLEVIRNKTAKLFAAAGQLGAVITGRSIKDEEAMAAYGMHVGTAFQLIDDVLDYSASTAELGKNIGDDLAEGKPTLPLLYTLLHGTAKQAATIRKAIVNGGLNRIHEVTDAIESTGAIAYTAGLARNEADSAVQCLSNVPASPYKDALYALAEFAVDRTN
;
A
#
# COMPACT_ATOMS: atom_id res chain seq x y z
N MET A 1 10.05 11.85 -8.87
CA MET A 1 9.87 11.82 -7.39
C MET A 1 10.51 12.99 -6.63
N ASP A 2 11.71 13.42 -6.95
CA ASP A 2 12.38 14.49 -6.18
C ASP A 2 11.69 15.85 -6.29
N GLU A 3 11.14 16.18 -7.45
CA GLU A 3 10.36 17.41 -7.65
C GLU A 3 9.05 17.39 -6.86
N LEU A 4 8.33 16.26 -6.87
CA LEU A 4 7.14 16.03 -6.05
C LEU A 4 7.46 16.20 -4.55
N ARG A 5 8.54 15.57 -4.06
CA ARG A 5 8.96 15.68 -2.66
C ARG A 5 9.29 17.12 -2.27
N ARG A 6 9.97 17.88 -3.16
CA ARG A 6 10.27 19.30 -2.91
C ARG A 6 9.00 20.14 -2.80
N LEU A 7 8.00 19.85 -3.64
CA LEU A 7 6.75 20.60 -3.67
C LEU A 7 5.95 20.54 -2.36
N ILE A 8 6.01 19.40 -1.66
CA ILE A 8 5.31 19.17 -0.39
C ILE A 8 6.27 19.05 0.81
N ALA A 9 7.52 19.51 0.69
CA ALA A 9 8.54 19.30 1.72
C ALA A 9 8.17 19.91 3.07
N ASP A 10 7.63 21.11 3.09
CA ASP A 10 7.21 21.80 4.32
C ASP A 10 5.99 21.10 4.96
N ASP A 11 5.02 20.71 4.15
CA ASP A 11 3.85 19.96 4.60
C ASP A 11 4.29 18.60 5.19
N MET A 12 5.17 17.88 4.49
CA MET A 12 5.67 16.58 4.95
C MET A 12 6.47 16.70 6.24
N LYS A 13 7.30 17.73 6.38
CA LYS A 13 8.01 18.02 7.63
C LYS A 13 7.03 18.26 8.79
N SER A 14 5.93 18.96 8.52
CA SER A 14 4.89 19.20 9.52
C SER A 14 4.17 17.89 9.89
N VAL A 15 3.93 16.99 8.91
CA VAL A 15 3.39 15.64 9.15
C VAL A 15 4.31 14.84 10.05
N ASP A 16 5.62 14.81 9.77
CA ASP A 16 6.59 14.07 10.59
C ASP A 16 6.62 14.60 12.03
N GLN A 17 6.63 15.92 12.20
CA GLN A 17 6.57 16.54 13.54
C GLN A 17 5.27 16.17 14.28
N PHE A 18 4.15 16.16 13.58
CA PHE A 18 2.86 15.79 14.16
C PHE A 18 2.81 14.30 14.53
N ILE A 19 3.34 13.40 13.68
CA ILE A 19 3.49 11.99 13.98
C ILE A 19 4.30 11.78 15.26
N GLN A 20 5.48 12.39 15.37
CA GLN A 20 6.34 12.28 16.55
C GLN A 20 5.62 12.71 17.84
N LYS A 21 4.84 13.80 17.78
CA LYS A 21 4.03 14.26 18.91
C LYS A 21 2.93 13.26 19.28
N GLN A 22 2.28 12.63 18.30
CA GLN A 22 1.18 11.70 18.52
C GLN A 22 1.64 10.29 18.94
N LEU A 23 2.89 9.93 18.72
CA LEU A 23 3.47 8.66 19.18
C LEU A 23 3.68 8.63 20.70
N HIS A 24 3.77 9.77 21.35
CA HIS A 24 4.08 9.83 22.78
C HIS A 24 3.05 9.09 23.65
N SER A 25 3.56 8.26 24.57
CA SER A 25 2.81 7.50 25.56
C SER A 25 3.56 7.46 26.90
N GLU A 26 2.84 7.31 28.01
CA GLU A 26 3.43 7.00 29.33
C GLU A 26 4.03 5.58 29.40
N VAL A 27 3.70 4.72 28.43
CA VAL A 27 4.20 3.35 28.34
C VAL A 27 5.43 3.30 27.44
N GLU A 28 6.61 3.05 28.04
CA GLU A 28 7.90 3.13 27.36
C GLU A 28 8.01 2.21 26.13
N LEU A 29 7.46 1.00 26.20
CA LEU A 29 7.47 0.05 25.08
C LEU A 29 6.76 0.62 23.83
N ILE A 30 5.67 1.38 24.03
CA ILE A 30 4.96 2.05 22.92
C ILE A 30 5.88 3.07 22.24
N ASN A 31 6.61 3.86 23.04
CA ASN A 31 7.54 4.85 22.49
C ASN A 31 8.65 4.17 21.69
N GLN A 32 9.30 3.15 22.27
CA GLN A 32 10.41 2.44 21.62
C GLN A 32 10.00 1.79 20.30
N LEU A 33 8.94 0.99 20.31
CA LEU A 33 8.50 0.26 19.13
C LEU A 33 7.84 1.20 18.10
N GLY A 34 7.05 2.18 18.56
CA GLY A 34 6.42 3.18 17.70
C GLY A 34 7.45 4.01 16.93
N HIS A 35 8.51 4.49 17.60
CA HIS A 35 9.61 5.17 16.93
C HIS A 35 10.37 4.24 15.98
N TYR A 36 10.66 3.01 16.41
CA TYR A 36 11.36 2.05 15.57
C TYR A 36 10.68 1.83 14.22
N ILE A 37 9.36 1.59 14.20
CA ILE A 37 8.63 1.34 12.96
C ILE A 37 8.44 2.59 12.11
N VAL A 38 8.16 3.75 12.73
CA VAL A 38 8.00 5.03 12.01
C VAL A 38 9.33 5.48 11.40
N ASP A 39 10.44 5.33 12.13
CA ASP A 39 11.78 5.72 11.68
C ASP A 39 12.43 4.68 10.76
N SER A 40 11.80 3.51 10.54
CA SER A 40 12.27 2.50 9.58
C SER A 40 12.24 2.99 8.13
N GLY A 41 11.76 4.21 7.91
CA GLY A 41 11.68 4.84 6.59
C GLY A 41 10.44 4.41 5.81
N GLY A 42 10.49 4.67 4.51
CA GLY A 42 9.41 4.38 3.57
C GLY A 42 9.21 5.53 2.59
N LYS A 43 8.49 5.25 1.52
CA LYS A 43 8.29 6.25 0.45
C LYS A 43 7.26 7.32 0.84
N ARG A 44 6.50 7.13 1.93
CA ARG A 44 5.45 8.04 2.42
C ARG A 44 4.43 8.42 1.33
N LEU A 45 4.10 7.49 0.45
CA LEU A 45 3.26 7.78 -0.72
C LEU A 45 1.82 8.12 -0.37
N ARG A 46 1.23 7.46 0.64
CA ARG A 46 -0.15 7.71 1.07
C ARG A 46 -0.31 9.09 1.69
N PRO A 47 0.52 9.51 2.66
CA PRO A 47 0.55 10.91 3.12
C PRO A 47 0.77 11.91 1.99
N ALA A 48 1.75 11.66 1.10
CA ALA A 48 2.06 12.54 -0.02
C ALA A 48 0.87 12.70 -0.96
N LEU A 49 0.15 11.61 -1.28
CA LEU A 49 -1.05 11.63 -2.11
C LEU A 49 -2.13 12.53 -1.50
N LEU A 50 -2.42 12.40 -0.20
CA LEU A 50 -3.39 13.25 0.49
C LEU A 50 -3.00 14.73 0.42
N LEU A 51 -1.74 15.05 0.73
CA LEU A 51 -1.23 16.41 0.68
C LEU A 51 -1.35 17.01 -0.71
N LEU A 52 -0.97 16.26 -1.75
CA LEU A 52 -1.07 16.69 -3.15
C LEU A 52 -2.52 16.91 -3.58
N CYS A 53 -3.43 15.99 -3.25
CA CYS A 53 -4.85 16.13 -3.57
C CYS A 53 -5.45 17.37 -2.90
N ALA A 54 -5.19 17.59 -1.61
CA ALA A 54 -5.66 18.76 -0.90
C ALA A 54 -5.14 20.06 -1.54
N ARG A 55 -3.84 20.14 -1.82
CA ARG A 55 -3.21 21.33 -2.42
C ARG A 55 -3.67 21.56 -3.86
N ALA A 56 -3.80 20.50 -4.68
CA ALA A 56 -4.30 20.59 -6.06
C ALA A 56 -5.73 21.12 -6.12
N LEU A 57 -6.53 20.85 -5.11
CA LEU A 57 -7.91 21.35 -4.97
C LEU A 57 -8.00 22.69 -4.24
N GLY A 58 -6.86 23.30 -3.89
CA GLY A 58 -6.78 24.67 -3.34
C GLY A 58 -6.94 24.75 -1.82
N TYR A 59 -6.70 23.67 -1.08
CA TYR A 59 -6.76 23.70 0.38
C TYR A 59 -5.66 24.58 1.00
N THR A 60 -6.06 25.46 1.92
CA THR A 60 -5.16 26.41 2.61
C THR A 60 -5.14 26.23 4.13
N GLY A 61 -5.97 25.32 4.67
CA GLY A 61 -6.01 25.04 6.11
C GLY A 61 -4.89 24.10 6.59
N SER A 62 -5.01 23.53 7.79
CA SER A 62 -4.02 22.65 8.41
C SER A 62 -4.42 21.18 8.52
N HIS A 63 -5.70 20.82 8.39
CA HIS A 63 -6.17 19.45 8.60
C HIS A 63 -5.59 18.41 7.63
N HIS A 64 -5.03 18.84 6.47
CA HIS A 64 -4.32 17.93 5.57
C HIS A 64 -3.08 17.33 6.25
N ILE A 65 -2.42 18.05 7.16
CA ILE A 65 -1.29 17.54 7.95
C ILE A 65 -1.77 16.46 8.93
N ASP A 66 -2.82 16.77 9.68
CA ASP A 66 -3.38 15.86 10.68
C ASP A 66 -3.84 14.55 10.01
N LEU A 67 -4.57 14.67 8.87
CA LEU A 67 -5.09 13.53 8.13
C LEU A 67 -3.99 12.71 7.44
N ALA A 68 -2.93 13.35 6.93
CA ALA A 68 -1.78 12.65 6.40
C ALA A 68 -1.09 11.80 7.47
N ALA A 69 -0.99 12.31 8.70
CA ALA A 69 -0.49 11.56 9.84
C ALA A 69 -1.45 10.40 10.24
N VAL A 70 -2.77 10.63 10.23
CA VAL A 70 -3.77 9.57 10.47
C VAL A 70 -3.60 8.42 9.48
N ILE A 71 -3.49 8.72 8.18
CA ILE A 71 -3.25 7.71 7.13
C ILE A 71 -1.98 6.92 7.40
N GLU A 72 -0.92 7.59 7.84
CA GLU A 72 0.35 6.91 8.15
C GLU A 72 0.26 6.05 9.42
N PHE A 73 -0.49 6.48 10.44
CA PHE A 73 -0.74 5.67 11.64
C PHE A 73 -1.51 4.39 11.31
N ILE A 74 -2.58 4.50 10.51
CA ILE A 74 -3.35 3.33 10.06
C ILE A 74 -2.43 2.39 9.27
N HIS A 75 -1.68 2.91 8.30
CA HIS A 75 -0.75 2.10 7.52
C HIS A 75 0.32 1.42 8.39
N THR A 76 0.90 2.15 9.34
CA THR A 76 1.93 1.61 10.23
C THR A 76 1.37 0.52 11.14
N ALA A 77 0.15 0.69 11.64
CA ALA A 77 -0.55 -0.34 12.41
C ALA A 77 -0.76 -1.61 11.60
N THR A 78 -1.22 -1.50 10.34
CA THR A 78 -1.37 -2.68 9.47
C THR A 78 -0.04 -3.37 9.21
N LEU A 79 1.07 -2.63 9.04
CA LEU A 79 2.39 -3.24 8.87
C LEU A 79 2.83 -4.06 10.09
N LEU A 80 2.56 -3.58 11.32
CA LEU A 80 2.88 -4.31 12.56
C LEU A 80 2.06 -5.59 12.70
N HIS A 81 0.80 -5.56 12.27
CA HIS A 81 -0.07 -6.74 12.28
C HIS A 81 0.32 -7.73 11.17
N ASP A 82 0.61 -7.25 9.97
CA ASP A 82 1.03 -8.04 8.83
C ASP A 82 2.31 -8.82 9.12
N ASP A 83 3.33 -8.16 9.73
CA ASP A 83 4.58 -8.81 10.09
C ASP A 83 4.37 -10.01 11.01
N VAL A 84 3.36 -9.97 11.89
CA VAL A 84 2.99 -11.11 12.76
C VAL A 84 2.23 -12.19 11.99
N VAL A 85 1.25 -11.79 11.15
CA VAL A 85 0.42 -12.72 10.38
C VAL A 85 1.23 -13.45 9.32
N ASP A 86 2.22 -12.77 8.71
CA ASP A 86 3.08 -13.30 7.65
C ASP A 86 4.36 -13.98 8.21
N ASP A 87 4.55 -13.97 9.55
CA ASP A 87 5.77 -14.45 10.24
C ASP A 87 7.05 -13.82 9.63
N SER A 88 6.96 -12.54 9.25
CA SER A 88 8.02 -11.81 8.56
C SER A 88 9.17 -11.52 9.52
N THR A 89 10.41 -11.74 9.07
CA THR A 89 11.63 -11.47 9.85
C THR A 89 12.34 -10.18 9.45
N MET A 90 12.10 -9.70 8.24
CA MET A 90 12.76 -8.52 7.66
C MET A 90 11.76 -7.58 7.00
N ARG A 91 11.93 -6.27 7.22
CA ARG A 91 11.16 -5.21 6.56
C ARG A 91 12.06 -4.01 6.27
N ARG A 92 12.13 -3.60 5.00
CA ARG A 92 12.96 -2.45 4.55
C ARG A 92 14.43 -2.57 4.96
N GLY A 93 14.98 -3.79 4.91
CA GLY A 93 16.37 -4.07 5.27
C GLY A 93 16.67 -4.07 6.79
N ARG A 94 15.64 -4.03 7.64
CA ARG A 94 15.75 -4.12 9.12
C ARG A 94 14.94 -5.30 9.63
N GLU A 95 15.30 -5.81 10.80
CA GLU A 95 14.49 -6.81 11.49
C GLU A 95 13.08 -6.28 11.79
N THR A 96 12.08 -7.16 11.77
CA THR A 96 10.71 -6.76 12.07
C THR A 96 10.49 -6.56 13.57
N ALA A 97 9.45 -5.79 13.92
CA ALA A 97 9.13 -5.52 15.33
C ALA A 97 8.76 -6.79 16.10
N ASN A 98 8.03 -7.74 15.49
CA ASN A 98 7.68 -9.03 16.09
C ASN A 98 8.91 -9.87 16.38
N LEU A 99 9.96 -9.80 15.55
CA LEU A 99 11.21 -10.51 15.81
C LEU A 99 11.97 -9.91 17.01
N LEU A 100 11.98 -8.59 17.17
CA LEU A 100 12.73 -7.89 18.22
C LEU A 100 12.01 -7.88 19.57
N TRP A 101 10.68 -7.70 19.59
CA TRP A 101 9.89 -7.52 20.81
C TRP A 101 8.80 -8.57 21.05
N GLY A 102 8.66 -9.54 20.13
CA GLY A 102 7.64 -10.57 20.17
C GLY A 102 6.32 -10.16 19.50
N ASN A 103 5.52 -11.16 19.15
CA ASN A 103 4.24 -11.00 18.47
C ASN A 103 3.24 -10.16 19.28
N GLU A 104 3.18 -10.40 20.59
CA GLU A 104 2.27 -9.72 21.51
C GLU A 104 2.53 -8.20 21.53
N ALA A 105 3.81 -7.80 21.60
CA ALA A 105 4.18 -6.39 21.59
C ALA A 105 3.83 -5.73 20.24
N SER A 106 4.12 -6.40 19.13
CA SER A 106 3.79 -5.91 17.79
C SER A 106 2.30 -5.69 17.61
N VAL A 107 1.47 -6.66 17.99
CA VAL A 107 0.00 -6.55 17.90
C VAL A 107 -0.51 -5.41 18.79
N LEU A 108 -0.12 -5.37 20.08
CA LEU A 108 -0.63 -4.34 21.01
C LEU A 108 -0.20 -2.92 20.66
N VAL A 109 1.00 -2.74 20.12
CA VAL A 109 1.43 -1.42 19.65
C VAL A 109 0.73 -1.05 18.33
N GLY A 110 0.46 -2.02 17.46
CA GLY A 110 -0.41 -1.82 16.30
C GLY A 110 -1.80 -1.34 16.71
N ASP A 111 -2.43 -1.97 17.71
CA ASP A 111 -3.72 -1.54 18.28
C ASP A 111 -3.65 -0.13 18.88
N PHE A 112 -2.55 0.21 19.56
CA PHE A 112 -2.34 1.56 20.06
C PHE A 112 -2.31 2.58 18.92
N LEU A 113 -1.55 2.34 17.85
CA LEU A 113 -1.49 3.24 16.69
C LEU A 113 -2.86 3.40 16.03
N TYR A 114 -3.59 2.30 15.89
CA TYR A 114 -4.94 2.28 15.35
C TYR A 114 -5.89 3.13 16.21
N SER A 115 -5.91 2.91 17.52
CA SER A 115 -6.73 3.67 18.46
C SER A 115 -6.35 5.16 18.48
N ARG A 116 -5.05 5.47 18.39
CA ARG A 116 -4.54 6.84 18.32
C ARG A 116 -5.00 7.53 17.02
N ALA A 117 -5.01 6.82 15.89
CA ALA A 117 -5.56 7.33 14.64
C ALA A 117 -7.03 7.74 14.78
N PHE A 118 -7.87 6.94 15.48
CA PHE A 118 -9.27 7.31 15.75
C PHE A 118 -9.38 8.56 16.64
N GLN A 119 -8.52 8.70 17.65
CA GLN A 119 -8.48 9.93 18.47
C GLN A 119 -8.12 11.16 17.63
N MET A 120 -7.15 11.02 16.73
CA MET A 120 -6.73 12.10 15.82
C MET A 120 -7.85 12.48 14.84
N MET A 121 -8.56 11.50 14.27
CA MET A 121 -9.73 11.73 13.40
C MET A 121 -10.82 12.54 14.08
N MET A 122 -11.12 12.23 15.36
CA MET A 122 -12.10 12.98 16.16
C MET A 122 -11.73 14.46 16.30
N GLY A 123 -10.43 14.77 16.37
CA GLY A 123 -9.94 16.15 16.45
C GLY A 123 -10.20 16.99 15.20
N ILE A 124 -10.52 16.37 14.05
CA ILE A 124 -10.89 17.07 12.80
C ILE A 124 -12.31 17.63 12.86
N HIS A 125 -13.18 17.11 13.72
CA HIS A 125 -14.59 17.50 13.86
C HIS A 125 -15.41 17.43 12.55
N ASN A 126 -15.12 16.45 11.69
CA ASN A 126 -15.80 16.24 10.42
C ASN A 126 -16.28 14.80 10.33
N MET A 127 -17.60 14.60 10.36
CA MET A 127 -18.21 13.25 10.31
C MET A 127 -17.91 12.54 8.99
N ARG A 128 -17.79 13.27 7.87
CA ARG A 128 -17.45 12.66 6.58
C ARG A 128 -16.06 12.03 6.59
N VAL A 129 -15.10 12.65 7.28
CA VAL A 129 -13.77 12.07 7.51
C VAL A 129 -13.88 10.75 8.29
N MET A 130 -14.70 10.72 9.35
CA MET A 130 -14.94 9.51 10.15
C MET A 130 -15.57 8.39 9.32
N GLU A 131 -16.58 8.69 8.50
CA GLU A 131 -17.24 7.73 7.61
C GLU A 131 -16.24 7.09 6.64
N ILE A 132 -15.43 7.90 5.95
CA ILE A 132 -14.47 7.43 4.96
C ILE A 132 -13.41 6.53 5.61
N LEU A 133 -12.85 6.95 6.75
CA LEU A 133 -11.77 6.21 7.39
C LEU A 133 -12.25 4.95 8.11
N SER A 134 -13.45 4.98 8.72
CA SER A 134 -14.03 3.77 9.31
C SER A 134 -14.38 2.73 8.23
N ASP A 135 -14.94 3.15 7.09
CA ASP A 135 -15.16 2.27 5.94
C ASP A 135 -13.84 1.72 5.38
N ALA A 136 -12.84 2.59 5.23
CA ALA A 136 -11.54 2.17 4.72
C ALA A 136 -10.88 1.13 5.63
N THR A 137 -10.89 1.36 6.94
CA THR A 137 -10.29 0.44 7.92
C THR A 137 -10.99 -0.89 7.98
N ASN A 138 -12.34 -0.91 7.91
CA ASN A 138 -13.12 -2.15 7.83
C ASN A 138 -12.79 -2.93 6.55
N THR A 139 -12.80 -2.26 5.39
CA THR A 139 -12.49 -2.88 4.10
C THR A 139 -11.06 -3.46 4.07
N ILE A 140 -10.08 -2.77 4.68
CA ILE A 140 -8.70 -3.27 4.78
C ILE A 140 -8.67 -4.56 5.62
N ALA A 141 -9.34 -4.58 6.77
CA ALA A 141 -9.40 -5.77 7.62
C ALA A 141 -10.07 -6.95 6.88
N GLU A 142 -11.14 -6.71 6.13
CA GLU A 142 -11.75 -7.73 5.27
C GLU A 142 -10.79 -8.21 4.18
N GLY A 143 -10.00 -7.30 3.57
CA GLY A 143 -8.98 -7.63 2.58
C GLY A 143 -7.87 -8.52 3.14
N GLU A 144 -7.45 -8.29 4.39
CA GLU A 144 -6.48 -9.15 5.09
C GLU A 144 -7.03 -10.57 5.30
N VAL A 145 -8.27 -10.69 5.76
CA VAL A 145 -8.93 -11.99 5.93
C VAL A 145 -9.10 -12.71 4.59
N LEU A 146 -9.48 -11.99 3.53
CA LEU A 146 -9.58 -12.55 2.18
C LEU A 146 -8.23 -13.07 1.67
N GLN A 147 -7.13 -12.32 1.91
CA GLN A 147 -5.79 -12.77 1.55
C GLN A 147 -5.42 -14.05 2.31
N LEU A 148 -5.69 -14.11 3.62
CA LEU A 148 -5.43 -15.29 4.44
C LEU A 148 -6.17 -16.52 3.91
N LEU A 149 -7.44 -16.37 3.48
CA LEU A 149 -8.25 -17.45 2.91
C LEU A 149 -7.76 -17.91 1.53
N ASN A 150 -7.08 -17.02 0.78
CA ASN A 150 -6.53 -17.34 -0.54
C ASN A 150 -5.10 -17.91 -0.48
N ARG A 151 -4.44 -17.90 0.68
CA ARG A 151 -3.10 -18.48 0.84
C ARG A 151 -3.11 -19.97 0.48
N HIS A 152 -2.10 -20.39 -0.27
CA HIS A 152 -1.91 -21.76 -0.72
C HIS A 152 -3.07 -22.30 -1.60
N ASP A 153 -3.98 -21.42 -2.09
CA ASP A 153 -5.09 -21.81 -2.95
C ASP A 153 -4.78 -21.55 -4.43
N PRO A 154 -4.41 -22.61 -5.21
CA PRO A 154 -4.14 -22.48 -6.63
C PRO A 154 -5.40 -22.28 -7.49
N GLU A 155 -6.60 -22.33 -6.91
CA GLU A 155 -7.87 -22.05 -7.59
C GLU A 155 -8.29 -20.57 -7.45
N THR A 156 -7.46 -19.75 -6.81
CA THR A 156 -7.67 -18.29 -6.75
C THR A 156 -7.76 -17.72 -8.16
N THR A 157 -8.82 -16.98 -8.44
CA THR A 157 -9.03 -16.32 -9.74
C THR A 157 -8.39 -14.92 -9.76
N GLU A 158 -8.10 -14.39 -10.97
CA GLU A 158 -7.65 -13.00 -11.13
C GLU A 158 -8.61 -12.00 -10.46
N SER A 159 -9.94 -12.21 -10.58
CA SER A 159 -10.93 -11.33 -9.94
C SER A 159 -10.80 -11.32 -8.41
N ARG A 160 -10.60 -12.48 -7.78
CA ARG A 160 -10.38 -12.59 -6.32
C ARG A 160 -9.05 -11.96 -5.90
N TYR A 161 -8.00 -12.17 -6.69
CA TYR A 161 -6.71 -11.51 -6.46
C TYR A 161 -6.85 -9.97 -6.52
N LEU A 162 -7.50 -9.43 -7.57
CA LEU A 162 -7.73 -7.99 -7.69
C LEU A 162 -8.58 -7.43 -6.56
N GLU A 163 -9.57 -8.17 -6.08
CA GLU A 163 -10.37 -7.81 -4.90
C GLU A 163 -9.48 -7.66 -3.66
N VAL A 164 -8.59 -8.63 -3.40
CA VAL A 164 -7.67 -8.59 -2.28
C VAL A 164 -6.77 -7.34 -2.33
N ILE A 165 -6.09 -7.10 -3.45
CA ILE A 165 -5.16 -5.96 -3.54
C ILE A 165 -5.87 -4.60 -3.48
N ARG A 166 -7.10 -4.51 -4.00
CA ARG A 166 -7.93 -3.32 -3.89
C ARG A 166 -8.36 -3.06 -2.46
N ASN A 167 -8.82 -4.08 -1.75
CA ASN A 167 -9.28 -3.96 -0.37
C ASN A 167 -8.10 -3.73 0.59
N LYS A 168 -7.07 -4.56 0.53
CA LYS A 168 -5.92 -4.50 1.45
C LYS A 168 -5.04 -3.27 1.21
N THR A 169 -4.68 -3.00 -0.05
CA THR A 169 -3.64 -2.02 -0.39
C THR A 169 -4.21 -0.72 -0.95
N ALA A 170 -5.05 -0.79 -1.99
CA ALA A 170 -5.48 0.40 -2.72
C ALA A 170 -6.55 1.20 -1.95
N LYS A 171 -7.33 0.58 -1.06
CA LYS A 171 -8.38 1.25 -0.27
C LYS A 171 -7.84 2.42 0.55
N LEU A 172 -6.66 2.30 1.16
CA LEU A 172 -6.08 3.40 1.94
C LEU A 172 -5.55 4.53 1.04
N PHE A 173 -5.10 4.22 -0.18
CA PHE A 173 -4.80 5.26 -1.18
C PHE A 173 -6.06 5.97 -1.64
N ALA A 174 -7.17 5.25 -1.86
CA ALA A 174 -8.46 5.82 -2.19
C ALA A 174 -8.95 6.78 -1.10
N ALA A 175 -8.91 6.36 0.16
CA ALA A 175 -9.26 7.19 1.30
C ALA A 175 -8.37 8.45 1.39
N ALA A 176 -7.06 8.33 1.17
CA ALA A 176 -6.13 9.46 1.17
C ALA A 176 -6.49 10.49 0.09
N GLY A 177 -6.77 10.07 -1.14
CA GLY A 177 -7.23 10.96 -2.21
C GLY A 177 -8.57 11.63 -1.88
N GLN A 178 -9.55 10.84 -1.45
CA GLN A 178 -10.88 11.32 -1.11
C GLN A 178 -10.87 12.36 0.01
N LEU A 179 -10.11 12.12 1.07
CA LEU A 179 -9.96 13.05 2.20
C LEU A 179 -9.40 14.40 1.77
N GLY A 180 -8.46 14.42 0.81
CA GLY A 180 -7.96 15.66 0.21
C GLY A 180 -9.08 16.51 -0.39
N ALA A 181 -10.07 15.90 -1.03
CA ALA A 181 -11.25 16.60 -1.58
C ALA A 181 -12.24 17.01 -0.47
N VAL A 182 -12.51 16.12 0.49
CA VAL A 182 -13.45 16.38 1.61
C VAL A 182 -13.08 17.63 2.40
N ILE A 183 -11.81 17.78 2.79
CA ILE A 183 -11.38 18.93 3.61
C ILE A 183 -11.37 20.25 2.84
N THR A 184 -11.42 20.20 1.51
CA THR A 184 -11.54 21.40 0.67
C THR A 184 -13.00 21.85 0.48
N GLY A 185 -13.97 21.07 0.98
CA GLY A 185 -15.39 21.32 0.77
C GLY A 185 -15.83 21.18 -0.69
N ARG A 186 -15.16 20.36 -1.47
CA ARG A 186 -15.51 20.07 -2.86
C ARG A 186 -16.77 19.22 -2.98
N SER A 187 -17.28 19.11 -4.21
CA SER A 187 -18.48 18.32 -4.49
C SER A 187 -18.22 16.82 -4.26
N ILE A 188 -19.29 16.05 -4.04
CA ILE A 188 -19.21 14.58 -3.96
C ILE A 188 -18.57 14.00 -5.22
N LYS A 189 -18.81 14.59 -6.39
CA LYS A 189 -18.17 14.16 -7.65
C LYS A 189 -16.63 14.32 -7.61
N ASP A 190 -16.13 15.41 -7.01
CA ASP A 190 -14.70 15.60 -6.83
C ASP A 190 -14.13 14.63 -5.80
N GLU A 191 -14.87 14.34 -4.71
CA GLU A 191 -14.50 13.31 -3.73
C GLU A 191 -14.37 11.92 -4.39
N GLU A 192 -15.37 11.52 -5.19
CA GLU A 192 -15.38 10.26 -5.93
C GLU A 192 -14.23 10.16 -6.94
N ALA A 193 -13.95 11.26 -7.65
CA ALA A 193 -12.84 11.31 -8.60
C ALA A 193 -11.48 11.14 -7.90
N MET A 194 -11.28 11.78 -6.74
CA MET A 194 -10.04 11.63 -5.97
C MET A 194 -9.93 10.26 -5.29
N ALA A 195 -11.05 9.68 -4.86
CA ALA A 195 -11.10 8.30 -4.38
C ALA A 195 -10.71 7.30 -5.49
N ALA A 196 -11.29 7.46 -6.68
CA ALA A 196 -10.96 6.64 -7.84
C ALA A 196 -9.49 6.79 -8.25
N TYR A 197 -8.97 8.03 -8.28
CA TYR A 197 -7.55 8.28 -8.51
C TYR A 197 -6.67 7.49 -7.54
N GLY A 198 -6.95 7.59 -6.25
CA GLY A 198 -6.19 6.85 -5.23
C GLY A 198 -6.31 5.34 -5.37
N MET A 199 -7.51 4.81 -5.69
CA MET A 199 -7.75 3.39 -5.93
C MET A 199 -6.89 2.87 -7.09
N HIS A 200 -6.88 3.58 -8.21
CA HIS A 200 -6.11 3.21 -9.39
C HIS A 200 -4.60 3.26 -9.11
N VAL A 201 -4.09 4.34 -8.47
CA VAL A 201 -2.68 4.44 -8.09
C VAL A 201 -2.27 3.31 -7.14
N GLY A 202 -3.09 2.99 -6.13
CA GLY A 202 -2.83 1.92 -5.18
C GLY A 202 -2.83 0.53 -5.83
N THR A 203 -3.74 0.28 -6.77
CA THR A 203 -3.82 -0.98 -7.53
C THR A 203 -2.60 -1.12 -8.45
N ALA A 204 -2.24 -0.07 -9.21
CA ALA A 204 -1.04 -0.06 -10.05
C ALA A 204 0.22 -0.32 -9.23
N PHE A 205 0.31 0.34 -8.06
CA PHE A 205 1.43 0.17 -7.14
C PHE A 205 1.60 -1.29 -6.70
N GLN A 206 0.52 -1.97 -6.30
CA GLN A 206 0.59 -3.38 -5.87
C GLN A 206 0.93 -4.32 -7.03
N LEU A 207 0.32 -4.12 -8.21
CA LEU A 207 0.64 -4.93 -9.39
C LEU A 207 2.13 -4.88 -9.75
N ILE A 208 2.76 -3.71 -9.62
CA ILE A 208 4.21 -3.58 -9.84
C ILE A 208 5.03 -4.19 -8.70
N ASP A 209 4.58 -4.10 -7.44
CA ASP A 209 5.26 -4.83 -6.35
C ASP A 209 5.31 -6.33 -6.64
N ASP A 210 4.21 -6.91 -7.12
CA ASP A 210 4.14 -8.34 -7.48
C ASP A 210 5.01 -8.68 -8.71
N VAL A 211 5.15 -7.77 -9.67
CA VAL A 211 6.11 -7.91 -10.79
C VAL A 211 7.55 -7.92 -10.28
N LEU A 212 7.88 -7.00 -9.37
CA LEU A 212 9.23 -6.86 -8.82
C LEU A 212 9.64 -8.07 -7.98
N ASP A 213 8.70 -8.73 -7.30
CA ASP A 213 8.97 -9.94 -6.52
C ASP A 213 9.55 -11.10 -7.36
N TYR A 214 9.31 -11.10 -8.70
CA TYR A 214 9.83 -12.13 -9.62
C TYR A 214 10.85 -11.62 -10.65
N SER A 215 11.05 -10.31 -10.80
CA SER A 215 11.87 -9.74 -11.89
C SER A 215 13.12 -9.01 -11.42
N ALA A 216 13.22 -8.64 -10.14
CA ALA A 216 14.36 -7.89 -9.63
C ALA A 216 15.50 -8.80 -9.18
N SER A 217 16.75 -8.35 -9.37
CA SER A 217 17.89 -9.05 -8.80
C SER A 217 17.94 -8.85 -7.28
N THR A 218 18.32 -9.90 -6.54
CA THR A 218 18.50 -9.88 -5.08
C THR A 218 19.36 -8.74 -4.58
N ALA A 219 20.28 -8.23 -5.41
CA ALA A 219 21.18 -7.12 -5.07
C ALA A 219 20.49 -5.75 -5.09
N GLU A 220 19.40 -5.59 -5.85
CA GLU A 220 18.72 -4.30 -6.04
C GLU A 220 17.60 -4.04 -5.05
N LEU A 221 16.91 -5.08 -4.57
CA LEU A 221 15.73 -4.95 -3.70
C LEU A 221 16.00 -5.11 -2.20
N GLY A 222 17.12 -5.73 -1.81
CA GLY A 222 17.35 -6.12 -0.40
C GLY A 222 16.34 -7.14 0.13
N LYS A 223 15.57 -7.80 -0.77
CA LYS A 223 14.61 -8.88 -0.53
C LYS A 223 15.02 -10.10 -1.34
N ASN A 224 14.57 -11.28 -0.92
CA ASN A 224 14.71 -12.48 -1.71
C ASN A 224 13.66 -12.50 -2.82
N ILE A 225 13.99 -13.12 -3.96
CA ILE A 225 13.02 -13.34 -5.03
C ILE A 225 11.98 -14.36 -4.53
N GLY A 226 10.68 -14.05 -4.69
CA GLY A 226 9.59 -14.96 -4.35
C GLY A 226 9.19 -14.95 -2.88
N ASP A 227 9.38 -13.85 -2.16
CA ASP A 227 8.91 -13.71 -0.79
C ASP A 227 7.38 -13.95 -0.70
N ASP A 228 6.58 -13.42 -1.67
CA ASP A 228 5.14 -13.67 -1.74
C ASP A 228 4.81 -15.15 -1.95
N LEU A 229 5.63 -15.86 -2.75
CA LEU A 229 5.47 -17.29 -2.96
C LEU A 229 5.80 -18.08 -1.68
N ALA A 230 6.83 -17.66 -0.92
CA ALA A 230 7.18 -18.27 0.35
C ALA A 230 6.03 -18.22 1.35
N GLU A 231 5.30 -17.09 1.35
CA GLU A 231 4.12 -16.87 2.18
C GLU A 231 2.85 -17.54 1.61
N GLY A 232 2.94 -18.20 0.46
CA GLY A 232 1.83 -18.90 -0.20
C GLY A 232 0.81 -17.95 -0.85
N LYS A 233 1.19 -16.71 -1.14
CA LYS A 233 0.32 -15.72 -1.79
C LYS A 233 0.24 -16.00 -3.30
N PRO A 234 -0.95 -16.30 -3.86
CA PRO A 234 -1.14 -16.52 -5.29
C PRO A 234 -1.23 -15.18 -6.02
N THR A 235 -0.07 -14.57 -6.30
CA THR A 235 0.02 -13.28 -7.02
C THR A 235 -0.27 -13.43 -8.52
N LEU A 236 -0.58 -12.33 -9.20
CA LEU A 236 -1.03 -12.37 -10.59
C LEU A 236 -0.03 -13.02 -11.56
N PRO A 237 1.30 -12.84 -11.45
CA PRO A 237 2.24 -13.56 -12.29
C PRO A 237 2.11 -15.09 -12.19
N LEU A 238 1.86 -15.61 -10.98
CA LEU A 238 1.63 -17.04 -10.75
C LEU A 238 0.30 -17.50 -11.36
N LEU A 239 -0.79 -16.76 -11.10
CA LEU A 239 -2.13 -17.10 -11.60
C LEU A 239 -2.20 -17.08 -13.13
N TYR A 240 -1.58 -16.07 -13.76
CA TYR A 240 -1.49 -16.01 -15.22
C TYR A 240 -0.73 -17.18 -15.79
N THR A 241 0.42 -17.53 -15.21
CA THR A 241 1.23 -18.68 -15.61
C THR A 241 0.49 -20.00 -15.42
N LEU A 242 -0.27 -20.14 -14.34
CA LEU A 242 -1.10 -21.32 -14.07
C LEU A 242 -2.15 -21.53 -15.17
N LEU A 243 -2.75 -20.45 -15.66
CA LEU A 243 -3.83 -20.47 -16.66
C LEU A 243 -3.31 -20.62 -18.10
N HIS A 244 -2.19 -19.98 -18.44
CA HIS A 244 -1.70 -19.84 -19.82
C HIS A 244 -0.44 -20.67 -20.12
N GLY A 245 0.19 -21.26 -19.11
CA GLY A 245 1.36 -22.11 -19.27
C GLY A 245 1.04 -23.49 -19.81
N THR A 246 2.08 -24.22 -20.20
CA THR A 246 1.98 -25.64 -20.53
C THR A 246 1.53 -26.46 -19.31
N ALA A 247 1.03 -27.65 -19.49
CA ALA A 247 0.62 -28.55 -18.41
C ALA A 247 1.75 -28.78 -17.39
N LYS A 248 3.02 -28.82 -17.85
CA LYS A 248 4.19 -28.95 -16.96
C LYS A 248 4.39 -27.69 -16.10
N GLN A 249 4.33 -26.50 -16.73
CA GLN A 249 4.46 -25.22 -16.03
C GLN A 249 3.32 -25.02 -15.03
N ALA A 250 2.07 -25.25 -15.44
CA ALA A 250 0.91 -25.17 -14.55
C ALA A 250 1.05 -26.11 -13.34
N ALA A 251 1.54 -27.35 -13.54
CA ALA A 251 1.79 -28.29 -12.44
C ALA A 251 2.91 -27.81 -11.50
N THR A 252 3.95 -27.14 -12.03
CA THR A 252 5.04 -26.54 -11.23
C THR A 252 4.50 -25.40 -10.38
N ILE A 253 3.77 -24.45 -10.98
CA ILE A 253 3.18 -23.29 -10.27
C ILE A 253 2.18 -23.76 -9.20
N ARG A 254 1.28 -24.70 -9.54
CA ARG A 254 0.32 -25.27 -8.59
C ARG A 254 1.01 -25.84 -7.35
N LYS A 255 2.06 -26.62 -7.55
CA LYS A 255 2.84 -27.18 -6.42
C LYS A 255 3.54 -26.08 -5.61
N ALA A 256 4.05 -25.05 -6.29
CA ALA A 256 4.74 -23.95 -5.64
C ALA A 256 3.78 -23.13 -4.77
N ILE A 257 2.58 -22.80 -5.24
CA ILE A 257 1.54 -22.12 -4.46
C ILE A 257 1.16 -22.94 -3.21
N VAL A 258 0.91 -24.26 -3.37
CA VAL A 258 0.46 -25.13 -2.28
C VAL A 258 1.54 -25.31 -1.21
N ASN A 259 2.83 -25.36 -1.57
CA ASN A 259 3.92 -25.77 -0.69
C ASN A 259 4.93 -24.64 -0.36
N GLY A 260 4.72 -23.39 -0.80
CA GLY A 260 5.66 -22.30 -0.58
C GLY A 260 6.99 -22.50 -1.34
N GLY A 261 6.98 -22.65 -2.64
CA GLY A 261 7.99 -23.20 -3.53
C GLY A 261 9.39 -22.56 -3.66
N LEU A 262 9.97 -21.93 -2.63
CA LEU A 262 11.31 -21.30 -2.70
C LEU A 262 12.43 -22.26 -3.16
N ASN A 263 12.36 -23.53 -2.82
CA ASN A 263 13.33 -24.54 -3.26
C ASN A 263 13.31 -24.80 -4.78
N ARG A 264 12.31 -24.27 -5.48
CA ARG A 264 12.13 -24.39 -6.93
C ARG A 264 11.94 -23.02 -7.60
N ILE A 265 12.39 -21.96 -6.95
CA ILE A 265 12.17 -20.59 -7.42
C ILE A 265 12.64 -20.38 -8.86
N HIS A 266 13.76 -20.96 -9.29
CA HIS A 266 14.23 -20.87 -10.67
C HIS A 266 13.25 -21.46 -11.68
N GLU A 267 12.65 -22.62 -11.36
CA GLU A 267 11.65 -23.24 -12.26
C GLU A 267 10.35 -22.41 -12.31
N VAL A 268 10.03 -21.72 -11.21
CA VAL A 268 8.87 -20.82 -11.13
C VAL A 268 9.12 -19.55 -11.95
N THR A 269 10.27 -18.91 -11.77
CA THR A 269 10.63 -17.70 -12.53
C THR A 269 10.75 -17.98 -14.03
N ASP A 270 11.39 -19.09 -14.45
CA ASP A 270 11.44 -19.52 -15.84
C ASP A 270 10.04 -19.70 -16.45
N ALA A 271 9.10 -20.28 -15.67
CA ALA A 271 7.72 -20.47 -16.12
C ALA A 271 6.99 -19.12 -16.26
N ILE A 272 7.15 -18.21 -15.31
CA ILE A 272 6.57 -16.85 -15.31
C ILE A 272 7.09 -16.06 -16.52
N GLU A 273 8.40 -16.06 -16.78
CA GLU A 273 9.02 -15.35 -17.89
C GLU A 273 8.54 -15.90 -19.24
N SER A 274 8.58 -17.24 -19.41
CA SER A 274 8.23 -17.87 -20.69
C SER A 274 6.77 -17.75 -21.07
N THR A 275 5.85 -17.51 -20.12
CA THR A 275 4.42 -17.28 -20.37
C THR A 275 4.07 -15.82 -20.65
N GLY A 276 5.00 -14.88 -20.42
CA GLY A 276 4.75 -13.45 -20.54
C GLY A 276 3.93 -12.86 -19.39
N ALA A 277 3.85 -13.55 -18.24
CA ALA A 277 3.05 -13.14 -17.09
C ALA A 277 3.50 -11.79 -16.51
N ILE A 278 4.80 -11.50 -16.51
CA ILE A 278 5.36 -10.20 -16.10
C ILE A 278 4.82 -9.07 -16.99
N ALA A 279 4.89 -9.24 -18.31
CA ALA A 279 4.40 -8.24 -19.25
C ALA A 279 2.88 -8.03 -19.14
N TYR A 280 2.11 -9.09 -18.91
CA TYR A 280 0.67 -9.01 -18.67
C TYR A 280 0.35 -8.20 -17.41
N THR A 281 1.00 -8.52 -16.26
CA THR A 281 0.78 -7.85 -14.99
C THR A 281 1.19 -6.36 -15.06
N ALA A 282 2.36 -6.07 -15.68
CA ALA A 282 2.80 -4.70 -15.92
C ALA A 282 1.85 -3.92 -16.85
N GLY A 283 1.26 -4.59 -17.85
CA GLY A 283 0.24 -4.01 -18.74
C GLY A 283 -1.02 -3.60 -17.97
N LEU A 284 -1.51 -4.43 -17.05
CA LEU A 284 -2.62 -4.07 -16.17
C LEU A 284 -2.27 -2.89 -15.25
N ALA A 285 -1.07 -2.87 -14.69
CA ALA A 285 -0.61 -1.74 -13.86
C ALA A 285 -0.59 -0.43 -14.68
N ARG A 286 -0.15 -0.47 -15.94
CA ARG A 286 -0.17 0.70 -16.83
C ARG A 286 -1.61 1.17 -17.10
N ASN A 287 -2.54 0.27 -17.36
CA ASN A 287 -3.96 0.61 -17.55
C ASN A 287 -4.57 1.28 -16.30
N GLU A 288 -4.20 0.82 -15.12
CA GLU A 288 -4.61 1.44 -13.86
C GLU A 288 -4.00 2.85 -13.72
N ALA A 289 -2.72 3.06 -14.03
CA ALA A 289 -2.10 4.38 -14.02
C ALA A 289 -2.75 5.35 -15.02
N ASP A 290 -3.07 4.89 -16.23
CA ASP A 290 -3.78 5.69 -17.24
C ASP A 290 -5.19 6.08 -16.75
N SER A 291 -5.89 5.16 -16.07
CA SER A 291 -7.19 5.43 -15.45
C SER A 291 -7.08 6.46 -14.32
N ALA A 292 -6.03 6.40 -13.51
CA ALA A 292 -5.75 7.40 -12.49
C ALA A 292 -5.59 8.80 -13.13
N VAL A 293 -4.82 8.91 -14.19
CA VAL A 293 -4.63 10.17 -14.93
C VAL A 293 -5.96 10.76 -15.42
N GLN A 294 -6.88 9.92 -15.89
CA GLN A 294 -8.21 10.37 -16.34
C GLN A 294 -9.06 10.97 -15.21
N CYS A 295 -8.93 10.44 -13.97
CA CYS A 295 -9.63 10.98 -12.81
C CYS A 295 -9.25 12.44 -12.50
N LEU A 296 -8.07 12.91 -12.93
CA LEU A 296 -7.60 14.27 -12.71
C LEU A 296 -8.14 15.30 -13.70
N SER A 297 -8.98 14.91 -14.67
CA SER A 297 -9.46 15.79 -15.77
C SER A 297 -10.06 17.10 -15.27
N ASN A 298 -10.83 17.08 -14.17
CA ASN A 298 -11.49 18.25 -13.60
C ASN A 298 -10.68 18.98 -12.52
N VAL A 299 -9.49 18.48 -12.17
CA VAL A 299 -8.62 19.15 -11.20
C VAL A 299 -8.00 20.39 -11.84
N PRO A 300 -8.00 21.57 -11.18
CA PRO A 300 -7.38 22.77 -11.72
C PRO A 300 -5.91 22.58 -12.06
N ALA A 301 -5.45 23.21 -13.15
CA ALA A 301 -4.04 23.20 -13.53
C ALA A 301 -3.19 23.84 -12.41
N SER A 302 -2.19 23.12 -11.95
CA SER A 302 -1.28 23.55 -10.89
C SER A 302 -0.07 22.62 -10.81
N PRO A 303 1.05 23.05 -10.19
CA PRO A 303 2.19 22.18 -9.95
C PRO A 303 1.81 20.91 -9.14
N TYR A 304 0.79 21.00 -8.30
CA TYR A 304 0.29 19.86 -7.53
C TYR A 304 -0.45 18.85 -8.41
N LYS A 305 -1.21 19.31 -9.41
CA LYS A 305 -1.81 18.42 -10.41
C LYS A 305 -0.74 17.71 -11.23
N ASP A 306 0.30 18.43 -11.65
CA ASP A 306 1.42 17.84 -12.38
C ASP A 306 2.16 16.79 -11.52
N ALA A 307 2.28 17.05 -10.22
CA ALA A 307 2.83 16.09 -9.27
C ALA A 307 1.94 14.84 -9.08
N LEU A 308 0.60 14.97 -9.18
CA LEU A 308 -0.30 13.81 -9.18
C LEU A 308 -0.13 12.98 -10.46
N TYR A 309 0.05 13.59 -11.64
CA TYR A 309 0.42 12.85 -12.85
C TYR A 309 1.73 12.10 -12.67
N ALA A 310 2.76 12.75 -12.13
CA ALA A 310 4.05 12.13 -11.87
C ALA A 310 3.97 10.99 -10.83
N LEU A 311 3.03 11.06 -9.86
CA LEU A 311 2.82 10.00 -8.88
C LEU A 311 2.18 8.76 -9.52
N ALA A 312 1.22 8.92 -10.43
CA ALA A 312 0.62 7.82 -11.18
C ALA A 312 1.66 7.12 -12.07
N GLU A 313 2.49 7.87 -12.78
CA GLU A 313 3.61 7.33 -13.56
C GLU A 313 4.63 6.61 -12.66
N PHE A 314 5.00 7.21 -11.55
CA PHE A 314 5.92 6.59 -10.60
C PHE A 314 5.40 5.24 -10.07
N ALA A 315 4.09 5.07 -9.92
CA ALA A 315 3.53 3.79 -9.44
C ALA A 315 3.90 2.63 -10.37
N VAL A 316 4.11 2.88 -11.68
CA VAL A 316 4.40 1.85 -12.69
C VAL A 316 5.84 1.82 -13.19
N ASP A 317 6.58 2.94 -13.08
CA ASP A 317 7.96 3.05 -13.59
C ASP A 317 9.01 2.75 -12.49
N ARG A 318 8.62 2.04 -11.43
CA ARG A 318 9.53 1.66 -10.34
C ARG A 318 10.43 0.50 -10.76
N THR A 319 11.68 0.57 -10.34
CA THR A 319 12.66 -0.52 -10.44
C THR A 319 12.99 -1.11 -9.06
N ASN A 320 12.49 -0.46 -8.00
CA ASN A 320 12.70 -0.87 -6.60
C ASN A 320 11.66 -0.21 -5.67
#